data_4a3cde457f3c1f7168ebaa5f2e92d361
#
_entry.id   4a3cde457f3c1f7168ebaa5f2e92d361
#
_cell.length_a   1.000
_cell.length_b   1.000
_cell.length_c   1.000
_cell.angle_alpha   90.00
_cell.angle_beta   90.00
_cell.angle_gamma   90.00
#
_symmetry.space_group_name_H-M   'P 1'
#
loop_
_entity.id
_entity.type
_entity.pdbx_description
1 polymer ?
#
loop_
_entity_poly.entity_id
_entity_poly.type
_entity_poly.pdbx_seq_one_letter_code
_entity_poly.pdbx_strand_id
1 'polypeptide(L)'
;MTGPGGETSSGQGSVTQCATCGVERSAPLPEVCPICADERQFVTSDGQRWTTPEQSRAGGAAIEFVEREPDVIMLVQKNCPGIGQKPALFRTDSGNVLVEVPNVITDEAVAAVRGWGGVAAIIASHPHMYGVQSLWSEAFDDCPVYVSAADEQWLGLRPRNTVVWGGRNDGTVGDDGSVAPDRDAEIDLLPGVRASQPGGHFPGSAVVHWTAPDGEGVLFTGDTIGTVADPAWVTFMRSFPNWMPLSAAVVRRIADHVGRYDFDRIYGNFGGCVPRDARAAVLRSAERYAAWVDGEYDHLT
;
A
#
# COMPACT_ATOMS: atom_id res chain seq x y z
N MET A 1 36.54 40.30 14.25
CA MET A 1 35.93 39.97 12.92
C MET A 1 35.17 38.67 13.08
N THR A 2 33.88 38.81 13.25
CA THR A 2 32.90 37.74 13.43
C THR A 2 32.44 37.23 12.09
N GLY A 3 32.68 35.96 11.80
CA GLY A 3 32.12 35.27 10.61
C GLY A 3 30.69 34.87 10.89
N PRO A 4 29.78 34.95 9.90
CA PRO A 4 28.39 34.53 10.09
C PRO A 4 28.28 33.02 9.99
N GLY A 5 27.70 32.43 11.05
CA GLY A 5 27.24 31.05 11.03
C GLY A 5 26.07 30.92 10.06
N GLY A 6 26.20 30.06 9.06
CA GLY A 6 25.13 29.72 8.18
C GLY A 6 24.12 28.80 8.88
N GLU A 7 22.97 29.35 9.23
CA GLU A 7 21.78 28.56 9.57
C GLU A 7 21.20 27.97 8.28
N THR A 8 21.40 26.69 8.06
CA THR A 8 20.60 25.93 7.10
C THR A 8 19.36 25.42 7.83
N SER A 9 18.36 26.26 8.01
CA SER A 9 17.05 25.82 8.42
C SER A 9 16.31 25.27 7.17
N SER A 10 16.34 23.98 6.98
CA SER A 10 15.36 23.29 6.15
C SER A 10 14.01 23.34 6.88
N GLY A 11 13.15 24.25 6.47
CA GLY A 11 11.81 24.41 7.00
C GLY A 11 10.86 23.28 6.57
N GLN A 12 11.04 22.07 7.09
CA GLN A 12 9.98 21.07 7.14
C GLN A 12 9.49 20.99 8.58
N GLY A 13 8.20 21.32 8.80
CA GLY A 13 7.54 21.05 10.07
C GLY A 13 7.67 19.56 10.41
N SER A 14 7.85 19.24 11.70
CA SER A 14 8.01 17.86 12.17
C SER A 14 6.86 16.99 11.64
N VAL A 15 7.20 15.88 10.98
CA VAL A 15 6.23 14.89 10.51
C VAL A 15 5.57 14.25 11.74
N THR A 16 4.25 14.21 11.74
CA THR A 16 3.46 13.53 12.77
C THR A 16 2.78 12.30 12.13
N GLN A 17 2.53 11.25 12.92
CA GLN A 17 1.91 10.02 12.46
C GLN A 17 0.71 9.67 13.34
N CYS A 18 -0.31 9.08 12.75
CA CYS A 18 -1.34 8.39 13.52
C CYS A 18 -0.75 7.13 14.16
N ALA A 19 -0.87 7.00 15.49
CA ALA A 19 -0.34 5.83 16.20
C ALA A 19 -1.06 4.52 15.82
N THR A 20 -2.31 4.59 15.32
CA THR A 20 -3.10 3.43 14.93
C THR A 20 -2.79 2.95 13.51
N CYS A 21 -2.89 3.81 12.48
CA CYS A 21 -2.62 3.39 11.10
C CYS A 21 -1.19 3.64 10.62
N GLY A 22 -0.40 4.45 11.35
CA GLY A 22 0.98 4.76 11.00
C GLY A 22 1.16 5.81 9.90
N VAL A 23 0.07 6.32 9.32
CA VAL A 23 0.13 7.26 8.21
C VAL A 23 0.54 8.65 8.70
N GLU A 24 1.47 9.25 7.98
CA GLU A 24 2.00 10.59 8.24
C GLU A 24 0.97 11.69 7.97
N ARG A 25 1.14 12.81 8.69
CA ARG A 25 0.29 13.99 8.54
C ARG A 25 1.01 15.26 8.93
N SER A 26 0.71 16.35 8.24
CA SER A 26 1.16 17.69 8.62
C SER A 26 0.17 18.38 9.57
N ALA A 27 0.66 19.36 10.31
CA ALA A 27 -0.21 20.24 11.09
C ALA A 27 -1.06 21.17 10.17
N PRO A 28 -2.27 21.58 10.61
CA PRO A 28 -2.91 21.23 11.87
C PRO A 28 -3.45 19.79 11.89
N LEU A 29 -3.27 19.12 13.01
CA LEU A 29 -3.76 17.75 13.16
C LEU A 29 -5.28 17.76 13.40
N PRO A 30 -6.05 16.85 12.77
CA PRO A 30 -7.46 16.68 13.09
C PRO A 30 -7.62 16.03 14.47
N GLU A 31 -8.79 16.21 15.09
CA GLU A 31 -9.13 15.57 16.35
C GLU A 31 -9.03 14.04 16.26
N VAL A 32 -9.51 13.48 15.13
CA VAL A 32 -9.43 12.03 14.83
C VAL A 32 -8.82 11.86 13.45
N CYS A 33 -7.98 10.84 13.30
CA CYS A 33 -7.41 10.48 12.00
C CYS A 33 -8.53 10.09 11.02
N PRO A 34 -8.67 10.78 9.88
CA PRO A 34 -9.74 10.47 8.91
C PRO A 34 -9.69 9.03 8.40
N ILE A 35 -8.48 8.46 8.22
CA ILE A 35 -8.29 7.09 7.78
C ILE A 35 -8.81 6.10 8.83
N CYS A 36 -8.56 6.34 10.14
CA CYS A 36 -9.03 5.47 11.20
C CYS A 36 -10.53 5.66 11.51
N ALA A 37 -11.08 6.85 11.24
CA ALA A 37 -12.50 7.13 11.41
C ALA A 37 -13.38 6.54 10.30
N ASP A 38 -12.78 6.15 9.17
CA ASP A 38 -13.48 5.48 8.09
C ASP A 38 -13.88 4.03 8.47
N GLU A 39 -15.03 3.57 7.96
CA GLU A 39 -15.57 2.23 8.28
C GLU A 39 -14.67 1.05 7.90
N ARG A 40 -13.64 1.29 7.07
CA ARG A 40 -12.64 0.28 6.66
C ARG A 40 -11.57 0.05 7.71
N GLN A 41 -11.50 0.93 8.71
CA GLN A 41 -10.51 0.90 9.79
C GLN A 41 -11.22 1.11 11.14
N PHE A 42 -10.51 1.44 12.20
CA PHE A 42 -11.08 1.71 13.53
C PHE A 42 -10.24 2.72 14.30
N VAL A 43 -10.92 3.45 15.18
CA VAL A 43 -10.28 4.21 16.27
C VAL A 43 -10.21 3.29 17.49
N THR A 44 -9.05 3.20 18.11
CA THR A 44 -8.87 2.34 19.30
C THR A 44 -9.75 2.80 20.47
N SER A 45 -10.07 1.90 21.39
CA SER A 45 -10.88 2.20 22.59
C SER A 45 -10.26 3.31 23.47
N ASP A 46 -8.93 3.47 23.41
CA ASP A 46 -8.19 4.50 24.15
C ASP A 46 -8.21 5.87 23.43
N GLY A 47 -8.92 5.98 22.31
CA GLY A 47 -9.04 7.17 21.49
C GLY A 47 -7.87 7.39 20.53
N GLN A 48 -7.92 8.53 19.82
CA GLN A 48 -6.89 8.93 18.88
C GLN A 48 -5.60 9.30 19.60
N ARG A 49 -4.48 8.79 19.10
CA ARG A 49 -3.14 9.20 19.52
C ARG A 49 -2.28 9.53 18.31
N TRP A 50 -1.43 10.54 18.50
CA TRP A 50 -0.44 10.96 17.53
C TRP A 50 0.96 10.69 18.07
N THR A 51 1.88 10.33 17.19
CA THR A 51 3.28 10.09 17.50
C THR A 51 4.17 10.74 16.43
N THR A 52 5.47 10.64 16.59
CA THR A 52 6.43 11.09 15.56
C THR A 52 7.41 9.97 15.21
N PRO A 53 8.08 10.03 14.05
CA PRO A 53 9.13 9.08 13.70
C PRO A 53 10.25 9.01 14.76
N GLU A 54 10.59 10.15 15.39
CA GLU A 54 11.59 10.23 16.48
C GLU A 54 11.13 9.47 17.72
N GLN A 55 9.87 9.66 18.13
CA GLN A 55 9.29 8.93 19.27
C GLN A 55 9.23 7.43 18.98
N SER A 56 8.88 7.04 17.76
CA SER A 56 8.86 5.64 17.34
C SER A 56 10.26 5.02 17.41
N ARG A 57 11.28 5.70 16.89
CA ARG A 57 12.68 5.26 16.99
C ARG A 57 13.15 5.16 18.46
N ALA A 58 12.85 6.16 19.28
CA ALA A 58 13.17 6.13 20.71
C ALA A 58 12.46 4.99 21.45
N GLY A 59 11.29 4.55 20.97
CA GLY A 59 10.54 3.37 21.42
C GLY A 59 11.08 2.04 20.90
N GLY A 60 12.19 2.03 20.16
CA GLY A 60 12.81 0.81 19.64
C GLY A 60 12.17 0.31 18.34
N ALA A 61 11.54 1.19 17.55
CA ALA A 61 11.03 0.82 16.25
C ALA A 61 12.17 0.45 15.31
N ALA A 62 12.02 -0.67 14.60
CA ALA A 62 13.02 -1.22 13.71
C ALA A 62 12.39 -1.92 12.50
N ILE A 63 13.20 -2.16 11.48
CA ILE A 63 12.82 -2.94 10.29
C ILE A 63 13.77 -4.13 10.17
N GLU A 64 13.19 -5.33 10.11
CA GLU A 64 13.88 -6.55 9.72
C GLU A 64 13.65 -6.80 8.23
N PHE A 65 14.71 -7.19 7.53
CA PHE A 65 14.65 -7.53 6.11
C PHE A 65 14.56 -9.04 5.95
N VAL A 66 13.46 -9.50 5.35
CA VAL A 66 13.20 -10.93 5.15
C VAL A 66 13.16 -11.22 3.67
N GLU A 67 14.18 -11.91 3.16
CA GLU A 67 14.21 -12.39 1.78
C GLU A 67 13.09 -13.40 1.53
N ARG A 68 12.35 -13.22 0.43
CA ARG A 68 11.32 -14.14 -0.06
C ARG A 68 11.78 -14.85 -1.33
N GLU A 69 12.42 -14.10 -2.19
CA GLU A 69 13.03 -14.52 -3.44
C GLU A 69 14.33 -13.73 -3.60
N PRO A 70 15.26 -14.10 -4.48
CA PRO A 70 16.53 -13.38 -4.68
C PRO A 70 16.34 -11.88 -4.99
N ASP A 71 15.21 -11.54 -5.61
CA ASP A 71 14.88 -10.17 -6.02
C ASP A 71 13.70 -9.57 -5.24
N VAL A 72 13.21 -10.21 -4.16
CA VAL A 72 12.10 -9.74 -3.33
C VAL A 72 12.44 -9.83 -1.85
N ILE A 73 12.44 -8.70 -1.16
CA ILE A 73 12.55 -8.63 0.30
C ILE A 73 11.32 -7.96 0.92
N MET A 74 10.91 -8.47 2.08
CA MET A 74 9.84 -7.87 2.87
C MET A 74 10.46 -7.05 4.01
N LEU A 75 9.92 -5.86 4.22
CA LEU A 75 10.30 -4.96 5.31
C LEU A 75 9.38 -5.23 6.51
N VAL A 76 9.83 -6.07 7.43
CA VAL A 76 9.05 -6.49 8.61
C VAL A 76 9.28 -5.51 9.75
N GLN A 77 8.25 -4.78 10.09
CA GLN A 77 8.29 -3.72 11.10
C GLN A 77 8.14 -4.29 12.52
N LYS A 78 8.94 -3.77 13.46
CA LYS A 78 8.93 -4.13 14.88
C LYS A 78 8.74 -2.89 15.74
N ASN A 79 7.90 -2.99 16.76
CA ASN A 79 7.62 -1.89 17.69
C ASN A 79 7.23 -0.56 16.99
N CYS A 80 6.55 -0.67 15.85
CA CYS A 80 6.17 0.47 15.02
C CYS A 80 4.70 0.84 15.24
N PRO A 81 4.32 2.11 15.07
CA PRO A 81 2.92 2.47 14.88
C PRO A 81 2.37 1.77 13.63
N GLY A 82 1.05 1.67 13.53
CA GLY A 82 0.40 1.09 12.35
C GLY A 82 -0.17 -0.30 12.58
N ILE A 83 -0.70 -0.87 11.52
CA ILE A 83 -1.49 -2.10 11.54
C ILE A 83 -0.68 -3.36 11.21
N GLY A 84 0.66 -3.25 11.11
CA GLY A 84 1.54 -4.40 10.94
C GLY A 84 1.77 -4.82 9.48
N GLN A 85 1.53 -3.93 8.53
CA GLN A 85 1.84 -4.17 7.12
C GLN A 85 3.33 -4.51 6.94
N LYS A 86 3.61 -5.28 5.91
CA LYS A 86 4.96 -5.72 5.53
C LYS A 86 5.23 -5.29 4.10
N PRO A 87 5.73 -4.08 3.89
CA PRO A 87 6.10 -3.57 2.58
C PRO A 87 7.06 -4.51 1.86
N ALA A 88 6.91 -4.57 0.54
CA ALA A 88 7.79 -5.34 -0.32
C ALA A 88 8.72 -4.40 -1.09
N LEU A 89 10.01 -4.68 -1.08
CA LEU A 89 10.98 -4.06 -1.98
C LEU A 89 11.43 -5.14 -2.97
N PHE A 90 11.28 -4.88 -4.26
CA PHE A 90 11.74 -5.80 -5.28
C PHE A 90 12.63 -5.12 -6.30
N ARG A 91 13.53 -5.91 -6.86
CA ARG A 91 14.59 -5.45 -7.77
C ARG A 91 14.19 -5.66 -9.21
N THR A 92 14.51 -4.66 -10.04
CA THR A 92 14.45 -4.75 -11.51
C THR A 92 15.77 -4.27 -12.12
N ASP A 93 15.98 -4.49 -13.41
CA ASP A 93 17.14 -3.98 -14.12
C ASP A 93 17.19 -2.43 -14.18
N SER A 94 16.04 -1.78 -13.93
CA SER A 94 15.90 -0.31 -14.00
C SER A 94 15.83 0.36 -12.63
N GLY A 95 16.01 -0.39 -11.52
CA GLY A 95 15.93 0.09 -10.16
C GLY A 95 14.95 -0.73 -9.32
N ASN A 96 14.81 -0.37 -8.06
CA ASN A 96 13.93 -1.10 -7.13
C ASN A 96 12.62 -0.35 -6.93
N VAL A 97 11.53 -1.10 -6.78
CA VAL A 97 10.22 -0.56 -6.44
C VAL A 97 9.85 -0.96 -5.01
N LEU A 98 9.44 0.03 -4.22
CA LEU A 98 8.86 -0.18 -2.90
C LEU A 98 7.34 -0.19 -3.03
N VAL A 99 6.73 -1.35 -2.82
CA VAL A 99 5.27 -1.52 -2.76
C VAL A 99 4.85 -1.56 -1.31
N GLU A 100 3.89 -0.73 -0.96
CA GLU A 100 3.54 -0.33 0.39
C GLU A 100 4.66 0.42 1.11
N VAL A 101 4.32 1.16 2.16
CA VAL A 101 5.32 2.00 2.80
C VAL A 101 5.44 1.65 4.29
N PRO A 102 6.67 1.51 4.81
CA PRO A 102 6.86 1.35 6.24
C PRO A 102 6.37 2.57 7.03
N ASN A 103 5.89 2.32 8.24
CA ASN A 103 5.46 3.35 9.18
C ASN A 103 6.61 3.93 10.01
N VAL A 104 7.81 3.49 9.74
CA VAL A 104 9.03 3.99 10.39
C VAL A 104 10.14 4.09 9.35
N ILE A 105 11.05 5.01 9.58
CA ILE A 105 12.31 5.11 8.87
C ILE A 105 13.45 5.24 9.90
N THR A 106 14.51 4.46 9.73
CA THR A 106 15.73 4.49 10.54
C THR A 106 16.94 4.59 9.64
N ASP A 107 18.06 5.12 10.16
CA ASP A 107 19.30 5.23 9.40
C ASP A 107 19.81 3.84 8.96
N GLU A 108 19.64 2.82 9.81
CA GLU A 108 20.01 1.44 9.52
C GLU A 108 19.15 0.88 8.38
N ALA A 109 17.84 1.17 8.38
CA ALA A 109 16.95 0.71 7.32
C ALA A 109 17.29 1.40 5.99
N VAL A 110 17.55 2.70 6.00
CA VAL A 110 17.99 3.45 4.81
C VAL A 110 19.31 2.90 4.29
N ALA A 111 20.29 2.66 5.16
CA ALA A 111 21.59 2.11 4.76
C ALA A 111 21.45 0.70 4.15
N ALA A 112 20.61 -0.16 4.74
CA ALA A 112 20.35 -1.51 4.23
C ALA A 112 19.69 -1.46 2.84
N VAL A 113 18.66 -0.63 2.67
CA VAL A 113 17.96 -0.46 1.38
C VAL A 113 18.91 0.14 0.32
N ARG A 114 19.75 1.12 0.69
CA ARG A 114 20.80 1.63 -0.22
C ARG A 114 21.79 0.54 -0.63
N GLY A 115 22.22 -0.30 0.32
CA GLY A 115 23.08 -1.46 0.05
C GLY A 115 22.42 -2.48 -0.89
N TRP A 116 21.10 -2.54 -0.90
CA TRP A 116 20.33 -3.43 -1.77
C TRP A 116 19.99 -2.80 -3.14
N GLY A 117 20.37 -1.51 -3.37
CA GLY A 117 20.22 -0.79 -4.64
C GLY A 117 19.32 0.45 -4.57
N GLY A 118 18.88 0.85 -3.38
CA GLY A 118 18.02 2.02 -3.17
C GLY A 118 16.55 1.80 -3.54
N VAL A 119 15.84 2.90 -3.77
CA VAL A 119 14.42 2.92 -4.21
C VAL A 119 14.30 3.87 -5.39
N ALA A 120 13.77 3.40 -6.51
CA ALA A 120 13.54 4.19 -7.72
C ALA A 120 12.07 4.65 -7.85
N ALA A 121 11.13 3.93 -7.24
CA ALA A 121 9.72 4.28 -7.23
C ALA A 121 9.02 3.72 -5.97
N ILE A 122 8.07 4.47 -5.45
CA ILE A 122 7.21 4.09 -4.32
C ILE A 122 5.76 4.08 -4.78
N ILE A 123 5.02 3.04 -4.43
CA ILE A 123 3.58 2.97 -4.59
C ILE A 123 2.94 2.32 -3.37
N ALA A 124 1.95 2.98 -2.78
CA ALA A 124 1.06 2.36 -1.82
C ALA A 124 -0.26 1.97 -2.50
N SER A 125 -0.71 0.75 -2.29
CA SER A 125 -1.91 0.23 -2.94
C SER A 125 -3.19 0.99 -2.56
N HIS A 126 -3.24 1.57 -1.36
CA HIS A 126 -4.40 2.31 -0.83
C HIS A 126 -4.01 3.11 0.44
N PRO A 127 -4.89 3.99 0.96
CA PRO A 127 -4.57 4.92 2.05
C PRO A 127 -4.02 4.32 3.34
N HIS A 128 -4.42 3.10 3.74
CA HIS A 128 -3.88 2.46 4.94
C HIS A 128 -2.38 2.18 4.85
N MET A 129 -1.84 2.12 3.64
CA MET A 129 -0.48 1.72 3.34
C MET A 129 0.46 2.90 3.05
N TYR A 130 -0.03 4.15 3.17
CA TYR A 130 0.77 5.34 2.90
C TYR A 130 1.98 5.49 3.84
N GLY A 131 1.89 5.00 5.08
CA GLY A 131 3.01 5.04 6.04
C GLY A 131 3.67 6.40 6.15
N VAL A 132 5.00 6.44 6.15
CA VAL A 132 5.81 7.68 6.10
C VAL A 132 6.45 7.88 4.73
N GLN A 133 5.62 7.87 3.68
CA GLN A 133 6.06 7.88 2.29
C GLN A 133 6.86 9.14 1.91
N SER A 134 6.62 10.29 2.57
CA SER A 134 7.41 11.50 2.33
C SER A 134 8.85 11.33 2.77
N LEU A 135 9.06 10.70 3.93
CA LEU A 135 10.40 10.45 4.48
C LEU A 135 11.15 9.38 3.67
N TRP A 136 10.44 8.34 3.24
CA TRP A 136 11.05 7.32 2.37
C TRP A 136 11.43 7.89 1.01
N SER A 137 10.58 8.71 0.39
CA SER A 137 10.90 9.40 -0.86
C SER A 137 12.12 10.31 -0.71
N GLU A 138 12.13 11.17 0.33
CA GLU A 138 13.25 12.09 0.61
C GLU A 138 14.57 11.33 0.85
N ALA A 139 14.56 10.21 1.56
CA ALA A 139 15.74 9.39 1.82
C ALA A 139 16.35 8.79 0.55
N PHE A 140 15.58 8.71 -0.54
CA PHE A 140 15.99 8.19 -1.85
C PHE A 140 15.83 9.24 -2.96
N ASP A 141 16.40 10.44 -2.73
CA ASP A 141 16.54 11.52 -3.69
C ASP A 141 15.19 12.02 -4.26
N ASP A 142 14.19 12.14 -3.39
CA ASP A 142 12.81 12.49 -3.75
C ASP A 142 12.26 11.57 -4.86
N CYS A 143 12.51 10.26 -4.76
CA CYS A 143 11.99 9.29 -5.73
C CYS A 143 10.46 9.40 -5.85
N PRO A 144 9.86 9.17 -7.03
CA PRO A 144 8.44 9.37 -7.25
C PRO A 144 7.58 8.47 -6.36
N VAL A 145 6.51 9.08 -5.81
CA VAL A 145 5.47 8.41 -5.02
C VAL A 145 4.17 8.43 -5.83
N TYR A 146 3.71 7.25 -6.20
CA TYR A 146 2.51 7.09 -7.03
C TYR A 146 1.27 6.97 -6.15
N VAL A 147 0.28 7.84 -6.38
CA VAL A 147 -0.96 7.91 -5.62
C VAL A 147 -2.15 7.89 -6.57
N SER A 148 -3.13 7.03 -6.32
CA SER A 148 -4.39 7.05 -7.07
C SER A 148 -5.12 8.38 -6.88
N ALA A 149 -5.59 8.98 -7.96
CA ALA A 149 -6.38 10.21 -7.91
C ALA A 149 -7.67 10.05 -7.09
N ALA A 150 -8.27 8.87 -7.10
CA ALA A 150 -9.48 8.57 -6.32
C ALA A 150 -9.23 8.48 -4.80
N ASP A 151 -7.97 8.30 -4.40
CA ASP A 151 -7.57 8.17 -3.00
C ASP A 151 -6.66 9.33 -2.53
N GLU A 152 -6.38 10.33 -3.39
CA GLU A 152 -5.51 11.47 -3.11
C GLU A 152 -5.98 12.29 -1.88
N GLN A 153 -7.28 12.39 -1.68
CA GLN A 153 -7.88 13.11 -0.55
C GLN A 153 -7.45 12.57 0.83
N TRP A 154 -6.98 11.31 0.89
CA TRP A 154 -6.53 10.68 2.14
C TRP A 154 -5.10 11.04 2.52
N LEU A 155 -4.34 11.72 1.63
CA LEU A 155 -2.99 12.18 1.94
C LEU A 155 -3.00 13.14 3.13
N GLY A 156 -2.32 12.76 4.19
CA GLY A 156 -2.12 13.61 5.36
C GLY A 156 -0.92 14.56 5.22
N LEU A 157 0.05 14.14 4.44
CA LEU A 157 1.20 14.90 4.00
C LEU A 157 1.50 14.49 2.54
N ARG A 158 1.75 15.46 1.69
CA ARG A 158 2.05 15.22 0.29
C ARG A 158 3.56 15.13 0.06
N PRO A 159 4.11 13.99 -0.40
CA PRO A 159 5.51 13.91 -0.83
C PRO A 159 5.82 14.92 -1.92
N ARG A 160 7.08 15.38 -1.99
CA ARG A 160 7.50 16.41 -2.97
C ARG A 160 7.29 15.95 -4.41
N ASN A 161 7.64 14.70 -4.71
CA ASN A 161 7.50 14.12 -6.03
C ASN A 161 6.30 13.14 -6.07
N THR A 162 5.10 13.66 -5.84
CA THR A 162 3.87 12.88 -5.95
C THR A 162 3.38 12.82 -7.40
N VAL A 163 3.25 11.61 -7.91
CA VAL A 163 2.63 11.32 -9.22
C VAL A 163 1.20 10.84 -9.00
N VAL A 164 0.22 11.70 -9.30
CA VAL A 164 -1.20 11.34 -9.23
C VAL A 164 -1.63 10.70 -10.53
N TRP A 165 -2.31 9.54 -10.47
CA TRP A 165 -2.69 8.77 -11.64
C TRP A 165 -4.07 8.13 -11.52
N GLY A 166 -4.62 7.66 -12.62
CA GLY A 166 -5.81 6.81 -12.67
C GLY A 166 -7.13 7.51 -12.35
N GLY A 167 -7.17 8.83 -12.39
CA GLY A 167 -8.41 9.59 -12.31
C GLY A 167 -9.10 9.71 -13.67
N ARG A 168 -10.44 9.75 -13.67
CA ARG A 168 -11.20 10.06 -14.88
C ARG A 168 -11.02 11.53 -15.27
N ASN A 169 -10.74 11.76 -16.53
CA ASN A 169 -10.50 13.09 -17.08
C ASN A 169 -11.81 13.79 -17.55
N ASP A 170 -12.98 13.18 -17.35
CA ASP A 170 -14.28 13.69 -17.77
C ASP A 170 -14.97 14.56 -16.72
N GLY A 171 -14.30 14.86 -15.60
CA GLY A 171 -14.83 15.64 -14.49
C GLY A 171 -15.80 14.87 -13.58
N THR A 172 -15.93 13.56 -13.77
CA THR A 172 -16.76 12.72 -12.89
C THR A 172 -16.16 12.67 -11.50
N VAL A 173 -16.97 12.95 -10.49
CA VAL A 173 -16.62 12.86 -9.07
C VAL A 173 -17.45 11.77 -8.40
N GLY A 174 -16.90 11.18 -7.34
CA GLY A 174 -17.61 10.28 -6.45
C GLY A 174 -18.62 11.02 -5.59
N ASP A 175 -19.48 10.29 -4.89
CA ASP A 175 -20.50 10.84 -4.00
C ASP A 175 -19.88 11.66 -2.83
N ASP A 176 -18.63 11.41 -2.50
CA ASP A 176 -17.84 12.11 -1.49
C ASP A 176 -17.03 13.28 -2.06
N GLY A 177 -17.21 13.62 -3.34
CA GLY A 177 -16.48 14.67 -4.03
C GLY A 177 -15.07 14.29 -4.50
N SER A 178 -14.63 13.05 -4.29
CA SER A 178 -13.35 12.55 -4.79
C SER A 178 -13.35 12.39 -6.31
N VAL A 179 -12.17 12.36 -6.93
CA VAL A 179 -12.04 12.05 -8.35
C VAL A 179 -12.47 10.60 -8.59
N ALA A 180 -13.38 10.39 -9.54
CA ALA A 180 -13.79 9.02 -9.89
C ALA A 180 -12.62 8.25 -10.51
N PRO A 181 -12.40 6.98 -10.11
CA PRO A 181 -11.32 6.16 -10.65
C PRO A 181 -11.60 5.79 -12.11
N ASP A 182 -10.57 5.87 -12.95
CA ASP A 182 -10.55 5.22 -14.25
C ASP A 182 -10.10 3.77 -14.06
N ARG A 183 -11.02 2.83 -14.23
CA ARG A 183 -10.77 1.39 -14.01
C ARG A 183 -9.88 0.75 -15.07
N ASP A 184 -9.72 1.41 -16.21
CA ASP A 184 -8.85 0.95 -17.28
C ASP A 184 -7.47 1.62 -17.25
N ALA A 185 -7.27 2.58 -16.33
CA ALA A 185 -5.99 3.23 -16.18
C ALA A 185 -4.92 2.28 -15.68
N GLU A 186 -3.79 2.35 -16.35
CA GLU A 186 -2.54 1.68 -15.99
C GLU A 186 -1.41 2.71 -15.99
N ILE A 187 -0.39 2.47 -15.19
CA ILE A 187 0.81 3.28 -15.17
C ILE A 187 2.04 2.39 -15.04
N ASP A 188 3.04 2.62 -15.88
CA ASP A 188 4.33 1.96 -15.74
C ASP A 188 5.16 2.71 -14.69
N LEU A 189 5.49 2.02 -13.60
CA LEU A 189 6.35 2.55 -12.53
C LEU A 189 7.82 2.53 -12.98
N LEU A 190 8.22 1.42 -13.58
CA LEU A 190 9.50 1.16 -14.22
C LEU A 190 9.27 0.19 -15.39
N PRO A 191 10.22 0.02 -16.33
CA PRO A 191 10.13 -1.01 -17.36
C PRO A 191 9.84 -2.40 -16.76
N GLY A 192 8.77 -3.05 -17.22
CA GLY A 192 8.32 -4.35 -16.73
C GLY A 192 7.55 -4.32 -15.40
N VAL A 193 7.29 -3.14 -14.85
CA VAL A 193 6.50 -2.97 -13.62
C VAL A 193 5.32 -2.04 -13.88
N ARG A 194 4.13 -2.56 -13.75
CA ARG A 194 2.88 -1.84 -14.05
C ARG A 194 1.93 -1.84 -12.86
N ALA A 195 1.36 -0.70 -12.54
CA ALA A 195 0.26 -0.57 -11.60
C ALA A 195 -1.07 -0.39 -12.34
N SER A 196 -2.13 -0.96 -11.79
CA SER A 196 -3.51 -0.78 -12.23
C SER A 196 -4.46 -0.72 -11.02
N GLN A 197 -5.67 -0.18 -11.20
CA GLN A 197 -6.56 0.08 -10.06
C GLN A 197 -7.93 -0.62 -10.20
N PRO A 198 -8.02 -1.92 -9.85
CA PRO A 198 -9.30 -2.63 -9.82
C PRO A 198 -10.25 -2.08 -8.75
N GLY A 199 -9.75 -1.37 -7.75
CA GLY A 199 -10.55 -0.88 -6.63
C GLY A 199 -11.01 -2.00 -5.70
N GLY A 200 -12.15 -1.79 -5.04
CA GLY A 200 -12.75 -2.73 -4.09
C GLY A 200 -12.58 -2.25 -2.67
N HIS A 201 -11.44 -2.46 -2.04
CA HIS A 201 -11.18 -2.02 -0.67
C HIS A 201 -11.28 -0.49 -0.54
N PHE A 202 -10.59 0.26 -1.39
CA PHE A 202 -10.81 1.69 -1.64
C PHE A 202 -11.19 1.93 -3.11
N PRO A 203 -11.75 3.11 -3.44
CA PRO A 203 -12.02 3.45 -4.82
C PRO A 203 -10.78 3.37 -5.72
N GLY A 204 -9.64 3.86 -5.25
CA GLY A 204 -8.38 3.86 -5.97
C GLY A 204 -7.45 2.67 -5.65
N SER A 205 -7.93 1.65 -4.92
CA SER A 205 -7.08 0.50 -4.57
C SER A 205 -6.43 -0.11 -5.80
N ALA A 206 -5.10 -0.21 -5.74
CA ALA A 206 -4.24 -0.62 -6.83
C ALA A 206 -3.60 -1.98 -6.59
N VAL A 207 -3.18 -2.60 -7.67
CA VAL A 207 -2.30 -3.77 -7.68
C VAL A 207 -1.07 -3.46 -8.52
N VAL A 208 0.06 -4.12 -8.24
CA VAL A 208 1.29 -3.96 -9.01
C VAL A 208 1.66 -5.30 -9.62
N HIS A 209 1.76 -5.33 -10.94
CA HIS A 209 2.24 -6.47 -11.71
C HIS A 209 3.70 -6.25 -12.08
N TRP A 210 4.52 -7.28 -11.88
CA TRP A 210 5.92 -7.31 -12.23
C TRP A 210 6.27 -8.63 -12.91
N THR A 211 7.00 -8.56 -14.03
CA THR A 211 7.60 -9.75 -14.64
C THR A 211 8.96 -9.98 -14.00
N ALA A 212 9.08 -11.04 -13.22
CA ALA A 212 10.30 -11.40 -12.50
C ALA A 212 11.39 -11.91 -13.45
N PRO A 213 12.66 -11.96 -13.01
CA PRO A 213 13.78 -12.43 -13.86
C PRO A 213 13.65 -13.89 -14.33
N ASP A 214 12.87 -14.71 -13.63
CA ASP A 214 12.53 -16.09 -14.04
C ASP A 214 11.51 -16.16 -15.20
N GLY A 215 10.97 -15.02 -15.61
CA GLY A 215 9.96 -14.87 -16.66
C GLY A 215 8.52 -14.99 -16.17
N GLU A 216 8.32 -15.33 -14.88
CA GLU A 216 6.98 -15.47 -14.30
C GLU A 216 6.46 -14.12 -13.79
N GLY A 217 5.16 -13.93 -13.86
CA GLY A 217 4.51 -12.74 -13.32
C GLY A 217 4.29 -12.85 -11.81
N VAL A 218 4.49 -11.71 -11.14
CA VAL A 218 4.22 -11.51 -9.72
C VAL A 218 3.20 -10.40 -9.54
N LEU A 219 2.19 -10.60 -8.70
CA LEU A 219 1.20 -9.60 -8.37
C LEU A 219 1.29 -9.21 -6.90
N PHE A 220 1.56 -7.93 -6.63
CA PHE A 220 1.41 -7.33 -5.29
C PHE A 220 0.00 -6.76 -5.21
N THR A 221 -0.80 -7.27 -4.28
CA THR A 221 -2.26 -7.09 -4.32
C THR A 221 -2.82 -6.09 -3.34
N GLY A 222 -2.01 -5.62 -2.40
CA GLY A 222 -2.55 -4.81 -1.32
C GLY A 222 -3.68 -5.53 -0.58
N ASP A 223 -4.69 -4.76 -0.20
CA ASP A 223 -5.93 -5.27 0.38
C ASP A 223 -7.05 -5.47 -0.66
N THR A 224 -6.76 -5.25 -1.94
CA THR A 224 -7.69 -5.57 -3.04
C THR A 224 -7.97 -7.07 -3.10
N ILE A 225 -6.94 -7.89 -2.91
CA ILE A 225 -7.01 -9.36 -2.84
C ILE A 225 -6.19 -9.80 -1.63
N GLY A 226 -6.87 -10.25 -0.59
CA GLY A 226 -6.23 -10.69 0.65
C GLY A 226 -5.74 -12.14 0.55
N THR A 227 -4.51 -12.39 0.96
CA THR A 227 -3.99 -13.74 1.18
C THR A 227 -4.60 -14.35 2.45
N VAL A 228 -4.84 -15.65 2.44
CA VAL A 228 -5.45 -16.38 3.55
C VAL A 228 -4.56 -17.54 3.98
N ALA A 229 -4.94 -18.25 5.06
CA ALA A 229 -4.14 -19.32 5.65
C ALA A 229 -3.86 -20.48 4.68
N ASP A 230 -4.84 -20.83 3.83
CA ASP A 230 -4.66 -21.81 2.77
C ASP A 230 -4.23 -21.09 1.47
N PRO A 231 -2.98 -21.24 1.03
CA PRO A 231 -2.46 -20.53 -0.15
C PRO A 231 -3.12 -20.95 -1.47
N ALA A 232 -3.97 -21.97 -1.46
CA ALA A 232 -4.79 -22.30 -2.61
C ALA A 232 -5.94 -21.29 -2.83
N TRP A 233 -6.18 -20.38 -1.90
CA TRP A 233 -7.30 -19.46 -1.89
C TRP A 233 -6.86 -18.03 -1.57
N VAL A 234 -7.71 -17.07 -1.97
CA VAL A 234 -7.62 -15.65 -1.58
C VAL A 234 -8.98 -15.16 -1.11
N THR A 235 -9.05 -13.95 -0.56
CA THR A 235 -10.29 -13.31 -0.13
C THR A 235 -10.38 -11.86 -0.59
N PHE A 236 -11.56 -11.26 -0.44
CA PHE A 236 -11.87 -9.90 -0.88
C PHE A 236 -12.72 -9.23 0.20
N MET A 237 -12.27 -8.09 0.72
CA MET A 237 -12.96 -7.43 1.82
C MET A 237 -13.02 -5.91 1.61
N ARG A 238 -14.16 -5.34 1.98
CA ARG A 238 -14.24 -3.88 2.13
C ARG A 238 -13.50 -3.42 3.38
N SER A 239 -13.60 -4.19 4.47
CA SER A 239 -12.85 -3.97 5.69
C SER A 239 -12.39 -5.29 6.28
N PHE A 240 -11.08 -5.46 6.48
CA PHE A 240 -10.53 -6.62 7.16
C PHE A 240 -10.77 -6.57 8.67
N PRO A 241 -10.50 -5.46 9.39
CA PRO A 241 -10.72 -5.42 10.83
C PRO A 241 -12.21 -5.53 11.23
N ASN A 242 -13.11 -5.00 10.40
CA ASN A 242 -14.56 -5.02 10.67
C ASN A 242 -15.30 -6.15 9.94
N TRP A 243 -14.57 -7.05 9.26
CA TRP A 243 -15.09 -8.23 8.56
C TRP A 243 -16.19 -7.90 7.55
N MET A 244 -16.08 -6.73 6.93
CA MET A 244 -17.10 -6.23 6.01
C MET A 244 -16.84 -6.77 4.60
N PRO A 245 -17.78 -7.51 4.01
CA PRO A 245 -17.59 -8.09 2.69
C PRO A 245 -17.72 -7.04 1.56
N LEU A 246 -17.24 -7.39 0.38
CA LEU A 246 -17.60 -6.75 -0.88
C LEU A 246 -18.81 -7.46 -1.51
N SER A 247 -19.49 -6.80 -2.45
CA SER A 247 -20.54 -7.47 -3.23
C SER A 247 -19.92 -8.44 -4.26
N ALA A 248 -20.70 -9.45 -4.65
CA ALA A 248 -20.28 -10.40 -5.69
C ALA A 248 -19.89 -9.71 -7.01
N ALA A 249 -20.61 -8.68 -7.41
CA ALA A 249 -20.32 -7.91 -8.63
C ALA A 249 -18.94 -7.22 -8.56
N VAL A 250 -18.58 -6.65 -7.39
CA VAL A 250 -17.27 -6.01 -7.20
C VAL A 250 -16.16 -7.06 -7.22
N VAL A 251 -16.36 -8.21 -6.59
CA VAL A 251 -15.37 -9.30 -6.54
C VAL A 251 -15.12 -9.88 -7.94
N ARG A 252 -16.17 -10.16 -8.71
CA ARG A 252 -16.02 -10.61 -10.12
C ARG A 252 -15.26 -9.58 -10.95
N ARG A 253 -15.59 -8.28 -10.82
CA ARG A 253 -14.88 -7.20 -11.51
C ARG A 253 -13.39 -7.16 -11.16
N ILE A 254 -13.01 -7.34 -9.88
CA ILE A 254 -11.62 -7.42 -9.45
C ILE A 254 -10.93 -8.61 -10.11
N ALA A 255 -11.56 -9.79 -10.08
CA ALA A 255 -11.00 -11.00 -10.67
C ALA A 255 -10.82 -10.88 -12.21
N ASP A 256 -11.81 -10.32 -12.90
CA ASP A 256 -11.75 -10.04 -14.34
C ASP A 256 -10.63 -9.05 -14.66
N HIS A 257 -10.49 -8.00 -13.84
CA HIS A 257 -9.46 -6.98 -14.03
C HIS A 257 -8.06 -7.58 -13.92
N VAL A 258 -7.75 -8.29 -12.83
CA VAL A 258 -6.41 -8.88 -12.64
C VAL A 258 -6.20 -10.10 -13.54
N GLY A 259 -7.26 -10.79 -13.95
CA GLY A 259 -7.23 -11.90 -14.90
C GLY A 259 -6.68 -11.54 -16.29
N ARG A 260 -6.55 -10.24 -16.60
CA ARG A 260 -5.91 -9.74 -17.84
C ARG A 260 -4.39 -9.89 -17.82
N TYR A 261 -3.80 -10.00 -16.62
CA TYR A 261 -2.36 -10.16 -16.45
C TYR A 261 -1.99 -11.64 -16.35
N ASP A 262 -0.78 -11.95 -16.78
CA ASP A 262 -0.19 -13.26 -16.56
C ASP A 262 0.65 -13.19 -15.28
N PHE A 263 0.26 -13.94 -14.25
CA PHE A 263 0.99 -14.02 -12.97
C PHE A 263 0.78 -15.38 -12.32
N ASP A 264 1.84 -15.88 -11.73
CA ASP A 264 1.86 -17.16 -11.03
C ASP A 264 1.94 -17.01 -9.50
N ARG A 265 2.42 -15.84 -9.03
CA ARG A 265 2.63 -15.56 -7.60
C ARG A 265 1.89 -14.32 -7.14
N ILE A 266 1.46 -14.33 -5.86
CA ILE A 266 0.90 -13.15 -5.17
C ILE A 266 1.68 -12.89 -3.89
N TYR A 267 1.95 -11.61 -3.61
CA TYR A 267 2.34 -11.08 -2.30
C TYR A 267 1.28 -10.14 -1.77
N GLY A 268 0.79 -10.43 -0.55
CA GLY A 268 -0.16 -9.60 0.18
C GLY A 268 0.52 -8.72 1.24
N ASN A 269 -0.21 -7.71 1.73
CA ASN A 269 0.29 -6.67 2.63
C ASN A 269 0.82 -7.16 3.97
N PHE A 270 0.36 -8.30 4.47
CA PHE A 270 0.69 -8.80 5.81
C PHE A 270 1.65 -9.99 5.77
N GLY A 271 2.34 -10.18 4.64
CA GLY A 271 3.38 -11.19 4.45
C GLY A 271 2.87 -12.58 4.10
N GLY A 272 1.57 -12.72 3.83
CA GLY A 272 1.03 -13.90 3.18
C GLY A 272 1.39 -13.90 1.70
N CYS A 273 1.47 -15.09 1.10
CA CYS A 273 1.73 -15.27 -0.31
C CYS A 273 0.92 -16.44 -0.90
N VAL A 274 0.66 -16.36 -2.19
CA VAL A 274 0.28 -17.50 -3.03
C VAL A 274 1.50 -17.81 -3.89
N PRO A 275 2.21 -18.92 -3.64
CA PRO A 275 3.53 -19.13 -4.23
C PRO A 275 3.51 -19.68 -5.66
N ARG A 276 2.36 -20.10 -6.15
CA ARG A 276 2.15 -20.65 -7.50
C ARG A 276 0.65 -20.73 -7.82
N ASP A 277 0.33 -20.86 -9.11
CA ASP A 277 -1.07 -20.96 -9.59
C ASP A 277 -1.97 -19.80 -9.10
N ALA A 278 -1.38 -18.64 -8.86
CA ALA A 278 -2.05 -17.53 -8.18
C ALA A 278 -3.22 -16.96 -8.99
N ARG A 279 -3.06 -16.86 -10.31
CA ARG A 279 -4.15 -16.42 -11.19
C ARG A 279 -5.37 -17.35 -11.09
N ALA A 280 -5.15 -18.66 -11.11
CA ALA A 280 -6.22 -19.65 -10.93
C ALA A 280 -6.81 -19.57 -9.50
N ALA A 281 -5.99 -19.32 -8.48
CA ALA A 281 -6.46 -19.12 -7.11
C ALA A 281 -7.41 -17.92 -7.01
N VAL A 282 -7.08 -16.78 -7.64
CA VAL A 282 -7.96 -15.60 -7.67
C VAL A 282 -9.29 -15.92 -8.33
N LEU A 283 -9.29 -16.50 -9.53
CA LEU A 283 -10.52 -16.77 -10.28
C LEU A 283 -11.46 -17.70 -9.52
N ARG A 284 -10.96 -18.87 -9.03
CA ARG A 284 -11.82 -19.81 -8.28
C ARG A 284 -12.29 -19.24 -6.94
N SER A 285 -11.46 -18.38 -6.28
CA SER A 285 -11.85 -17.74 -5.03
C SER A 285 -12.95 -16.70 -5.24
N ALA A 286 -12.89 -15.94 -6.33
CA ALA A 286 -13.91 -14.96 -6.68
C ALA A 286 -15.27 -15.63 -6.93
N GLU A 287 -15.30 -16.74 -7.66
CA GLU A 287 -16.54 -17.50 -7.89
C GLU A 287 -17.10 -18.07 -6.58
N ARG A 288 -16.25 -18.72 -5.76
CA ARG A 288 -16.68 -19.22 -4.45
C ARG A 288 -17.21 -18.11 -3.55
N TYR A 289 -16.51 -16.97 -3.49
CA TYR A 289 -16.92 -15.81 -2.70
C TYR A 289 -18.27 -15.28 -3.17
N ALA A 290 -18.42 -15.09 -4.48
CA ALA A 290 -19.65 -14.59 -5.08
C ALA A 290 -20.83 -15.54 -4.79
N ALA A 291 -20.65 -16.85 -4.93
CA ALA A 291 -21.67 -17.85 -4.64
C ALA A 291 -22.15 -17.78 -3.16
N TRP A 292 -21.23 -17.58 -2.21
CA TRP A 292 -21.61 -17.37 -0.81
C TRP A 292 -22.39 -16.07 -0.58
N VAL A 293 -21.93 -14.97 -1.15
CA VAL A 293 -22.57 -13.65 -0.99
C VAL A 293 -23.93 -13.59 -1.70
N ASP A 294 -24.07 -14.28 -2.81
CA ASP A 294 -25.32 -14.37 -3.58
C ASP A 294 -26.31 -15.39 -2.96
N GLY A 295 -25.93 -16.11 -1.88
CA GLY A 295 -26.79 -17.05 -1.15
C GLY A 295 -26.93 -18.44 -1.80
N GLU A 296 -26.10 -18.76 -2.81
CA GLU A 296 -26.16 -20.08 -3.48
C GLU A 296 -25.88 -21.24 -2.53
N TYR A 297 -25.14 -20.99 -1.45
CA TYR A 297 -24.74 -21.98 -0.46
C TYR A 297 -25.51 -21.89 0.87
N ASP A 298 -26.59 -21.09 0.95
CA ASP A 298 -27.40 -20.95 2.18
C ASP A 298 -27.91 -22.29 2.70
N HIS A 299 -28.16 -23.25 1.81
CA HIS A 299 -28.60 -24.60 2.14
C HIS A 299 -27.57 -25.43 2.91
N LEU A 300 -26.30 -24.94 3.02
CA LEU A 300 -25.21 -25.57 3.76
C LEU A 300 -25.07 -25.03 5.20
N THR A 301 -25.85 -24.02 5.59
CA THR A 301 -25.75 -23.33 6.90
C THR A 301 -26.92 -23.67 7.83
#